data_54dee91e5cfc9eb50e3ef4133dd484eb
#
_entry.id   54dee91e5cfc9eb50e3ef4133dd484eb
#
_cell.length_a   1.000
_cell.length_b   1.000
_cell.length_c   1.000
_cell.angle_alpha   90.00
_cell.angle_beta   90.00
_cell.angle_gamma   90.00
#
_symmetry.space_group_name_H-M   'P 1'
#
loop_
_entity.id
_entity.type
_entity.pdbx_description
1 polymer ?
#
loop_
_entity_poly.entity_id
_entity_poly.type
_entity_poly.pdbx_seq_one_letter_code
_entity_poly.pdbx_strand_id
1 'polypeptide(L)'
;MHPVRSSYKDPESGVYTDAAGEKIFRKLIHDPEVYDHLKIFPQISGPAAKGLHEVKKVAFMNYYFEWTFGQFKDSALQYLEWVGMLSKQGWWFSDANPSNITYLGNDRFIFIDHGSLVRKNDEKWKAYLQFIKEYAYPLLYLSNHPLSVPQTLIPVMQEKGWQFNYTPPVSTRLTLRYQLIRSALTLSAKRSLKDLNAKATPGNNNLQYNLAFMLDFIKSLKQQKRKTRWDDYYDGTILDDGYLDAKTKAIRECVSSIREKVRTAVDFGASSGHLTEVLACEFPDMTFIAIESDPSASDALYARSKKYPIIPVFSNILQLTPPLGFNGSIDGLSCRLAGISNLSMALGIIHHMMHEENLSFERILEYFHSLSLPGAFLLIEYIGLGDPRYQLIRNPNYPHPESLDDFEHALMRHYRIIKKIRVHHERILYLAEKI
;
A
#
# COMPACT_ATOMS: atom_id res chain seq x y z
N MET A 1 18.28 21.15 7.59
CA MET A 1 17.34 20.04 7.93
C MET A 1 15.98 20.64 8.17
N HIS A 2 14.98 20.12 7.51
CA HIS A 2 13.60 20.58 7.61
C HIS A 2 12.75 19.49 8.26
N PRO A 3 11.86 19.82 9.21
CA PRO A 3 10.97 18.83 9.81
C PRO A 3 9.99 18.31 8.74
N VAL A 4 9.77 17.01 8.71
CA VAL A 4 8.74 16.40 7.88
C VAL A 4 7.37 16.68 8.50
N ARG A 5 6.34 16.98 7.71
CA ARG A 5 4.99 17.34 8.19
C ARG A 5 4.40 16.32 9.17
N SER A 6 4.65 15.04 8.95
CA SER A 6 4.18 13.97 9.82
C SER A 6 4.74 14.01 11.24
N SER A 7 5.88 14.68 11.46
CA SER A 7 6.57 14.76 12.75
C SER A 7 6.18 15.98 13.61
N TYR A 8 5.30 16.86 13.13
CA TYR A 8 4.92 18.06 13.89
C TYR A 8 4.21 17.78 15.23
N LYS A 9 3.69 16.57 15.41
CA LYS A 9 3.02 16.15 16.65
C LYS A 9 3.96 15.52 17.67
N ASP A 10 5.18 15.19 17.28
CA ASP A 10 6.16 14.54 18.13
C ASP A 10 7.53 15.24 18.02
N PRO A 11 7.74 16.29 18.83
CA PRO A 11 9.00 17.04 18.83
C PRO A 11 10.17 16.25 19.43
N GLU A 12 9.92 15.16 20.17
CA GLU A 12 10.98 14.39 20.80
C GLU A 12 11.57 13.34 19.88
N SER A 13 10.76 12.69 19.05
CA SER A 13 11.20 11.71 18.03
C SER A 13 11.03 12.24 16.60
N GLY A 14 11.15 13.53 16.38
CA GLY A 14 10.91 14.19 15.12
C GLY A 14 11.68 13.60 13.94
N VAL A 15 11.02 13.59 12.79
CA VAL A 15 11.61 13.19 11.51
C VAL A 15 11.99 14.44 10.73
N TYR A 16 13.21 14.46 10.23
CA TYR A 16 13.77 15.60 9.47
C TYR A 16 14.27 15.10 8.11
N THR A 17 14.35 16.00 7.16
CA THR A 17 14.94 15.73 5.86
C THR A 17 16.01 16.79 5.53
N ASP A 18 16.93 16.48 4.61
CA ASP A 18 17.78 17.47 3.99
C ASP A 18 16.98 18.41 3.06
N ALA A 19 17.64 19.38 2.47
CA ALA A 19 16.98 20.36 1.57
C ALA A 19 16.42 19.71 0.30
N ALA A 20 17.03 18.63 -0.17
CA ALA A 20 16.60 17.87 -1.35
C ALA A 20 15.52 16.83 -1.06
N GLY A 21 15.23 16.54 0.22
CA GLY A 21 14.30 15.46 0.61
C GLY A 21 14.84 14.04 0.38
N GLU A 22 16.15 13.92 0.12
CA GLU A 22 16.78 12.63 -0.21
C GLU A 22 17.17 11.82 1.03
N LYS A 23 17.56 12.50 2.10
CA LYS A 23 18.00 11.89 3.35
C LYS A 23 16.98 12.08 4.46
N ILE A 24 16.78 11.03 5.24
CA ILE A 24 15.92 11.07 6.42
C ILE A 24 16.78 11.04 7.68
N PHE A 25 16.46 11.92 8.62
CA PHE A 25 17.13 12.00 9.90
C PHE A 25 16.11 11.87 11.03
N ARG A 26 16.50 11.18 12.10
CA ARG A 26 15.67 11.00 13.29
C ARG A 26 16.45 11.28 14.56
N LYS A 27 15.77 11.85 15.53
CA LYS A 27 16.22 11.84 16.92
C LYS A 27 15.89 10.48 17.51
N LEU A 28 16.90 9.73 17.89
CA LEU A 28 16.73 8.42 18.53
C LEU A 28 16.64 8.60 20.05
N ILE A 29 15.78 7.80 20.70
CA ILE A 29 15.60 7.79 22.17
C ILE A 29 16.60 6.84 22.83
N HIS A 30 17.05 5.82 22.09
CA HIS A 30 18.00 4.81 22.53
C HIS A 30 19.22 4.76 21.62
N ASP A 31 20.26 4.04 22.03
CA ASP A 31 21.46 3.83 21.24
C ASP A 31 21.13 3.20 19.87
N PRO A 32 21.76 3.63 18.78
CA PRO A 32 21.51 3.12 17.44
C PRO A 32 21.60 1.59 17.33
N GLU A 33 22.57 0.97 18.03
CA GLU A 33 22.79 -0.45 18.06
C GLU A 33 21.56 -1.26 18.49
N VAL A 34 20.72 -0.70 19.36
CA VAL A 34 19.46 -1.33 19.81
C VAL A 34 18.52 -1.54 18.62
N TYR A 35 18.34 -0.52 17.80
CA TYR A 35 17.44 -0.58 16.65
C TYR A 35 17.96 -1.50 15.55
N ASP A 36 19.27 -1.45 15.28
CA ASP A 36 19.91 -2.29 14.27
C ASP A 36 19.90 -3.77 14.68
N HIS A 37 20.07 -4.06 15.97
CA HIS A 37 19.98 -5.43 16.50
C HIS A 37 18.56 -6.02 16.34
N LEU A 38 17.54 -5.22 16.54
CA LEU A 38 16.15 -5.67 16.45
C LEU A 38 15.69 -5.96 15.01
N LYS A 39 16.29 -5.33 13.99
CA LYS A 39 15.98 -5.50 12.56
C LYS A 39 14.52 -5.26 12.15
N ILE A 40 13.76 -4.58 13.00
CA ILE A 40 12.36 -4.23 12.79
C ILE A 40 12.25 -2.86 12.10
N PHE A 41 13.20 -1.98 12.38
CA PHE A 41 13.24 -0.59 11.94
C PHE A 41 14.05 -0.40 10.66
N PRO A 42 13.87 0.72 9.93
CA PRO A 42 14.82 1.15 8.92
C PRO A 42 16.24 1.25 9.50
N GLN A 43 17.23 0.76 8.76
CA GLN A 43 18.63 0.75 9.18
C GLN A 43 19.14 2.15 9.49
N ILE A 44 19.94 2.29 10.54
CA ILE A 44 20.63 3.52 10.91
C ILE A 44 21.96 3.58 10.17
N SER A 45 22.16 4.66 9.39
CA SER A 45 23.35 4.82 8.55
C SER A 45 24.50 5.53 9.28
N GLY A 46 24.21 6.24 10.37
CA GLY A 46 25.22 6.90 11.18
C GLY A 46 24.75 8.17 11.87
N PRO A 47 25.62 8.76 12.73
CA PRO A 47 25.32 10.00 13.40
C PRO A 47 25.30 11.18 12.42
N ALA A 48 24.43 12.14 12.67
CA ALA A 48 24.31 13.39 11.95
C ALA A 48 24.45 14.59 12.92
N ALA A 49 24.38 15.81 12.42
CA ALA A 49 24.47 17.01 13.25
C ALA A 49 23.30 17.10 14.26
N LYS A 50 23.54 17.76 15.38
CA LYS A 50 22.52 18.09 16.42
C LYS A 50 21.85 16.89 17.09
N GLY A 51 22.57 15.79 17.28
CA GLY A 51 22.01 14.59 17.95
C GLY A 51 21.00 13.80 17.11
N LEU A 52 20.95 14.07 15.82
CA LEU A 52 20.16 13.31 14.85
C LEU A 52 20.99 12.15 14.27
N HIS A 53 20.30 11.12 13.80
CA HIS A 53 20.91 10.00 13.08
C HIS A 53 20.28 9.89 11.68
N GLU A 54 21.12 9.67 10.69
CA GLU A 54 20.67 9.34 9.35
C GLU A 54 20.09 7.94 9.35
N VAL A 55 18.88 7.82 8.81
CA VAL A 55 18.14 6.55 8.73
C VAL A 55 17.86 6.24 7.28
N LYS A 56 18.03 4.98 6.88
CA LYS A 56 17.75 4.54 5.51
C LYS A 56 16.33 4.92 5.11
N LYS A 57 16.22 5.73 4.06
CA LYS A 57 14.92 6.13 3.50
C LYS A 57 14.19 4.90 2.96
N VAL A 58 12.94 4.73 3.34
CA VAL A 58 12.05 3.74 2.73
C VAL A 58 11.73 4.18 1.31
N ALA A 59 11.92 3.30 0.34
CA ALA A 59 11.76 3.63 -1.07
C ALA A 59 10.34 4.14 -1.39
N PHE A 60 9.33 3.49 -0.81
CA PHE A 60 7.94 3.90 -0.93
C PHE A 60 7.18 3.59 0.36
N MET A 61 6.52 4.62 0.90
CA MET A 61 5.64 4.47 2.05
C MET A 61 4.22 4.13 1.56
N ASN A 62 3.75 2.94 1.92
CA ASN A 62 2.36 2.56 1.76
C ASN A 62 1.73 2.43 3.16
N TYR A 63 0.46 2.74 3.26
CA TYR A 63 -0.23 2.81 4.55
C TYR A 63 -1.36 1.79 4.61
N TYR A 64 -1.78 1.37 5.82
CA TYR A 64 -2.81 0.36 6.04
C TYR A 64 -4.14 0.65 5.30
N PHE A 65 -4.48 1.90 5.06
CA PHE A 65 -5.68 2.27 4.32
C PHE A 65 -5.53 2.11 2.79
N GLU A 66 -4.35 1.72 2.31
CA GLU A 66 -4.06 1.33 0.93
C GLU A 66 -3.79 -0.18 0.81
N TRP A 67 -4.21 -0.95 1.80
CA TRP A 67 -3.99 -2.39 1.84
C TRP A 67 -5.28 -3.17 1.61
N THR A 68 -5.15 -4.43 1.25
CA THR A 68 -6.24 -5.39 1.26
C THR A 68 -6.52 -5.89 2.68
N PHE A 69 -7.62 -6.63 2.85
CA PHE A 69 -7.88 -7.32 4.12
C PHE A 69 -6.74 -8.27 4.50
N GLY A 70 -6.22 -9.04 3.53
CA GLY A 70 -5.13 -10.00 3.75
C GLY A 70 -3.88 -9.30 4.23
N GLN A 71 -3.48 -8.23 3.56
CA GLN A 71 -2.30 -7.44 3.90
C GLN A 71 -2.42 -6.77 5.28
N PHE A 72 -3.60 -6.21 5.60
CA PHE A 72 -3.84 -5.60 6.91
C PHE A 72 -3.85 -6.65 8.03
N LYS A 73 -4.39 -7.84 7.78
CA LYS A 73 -4.34 -8.97 8.71
C LYS A 73 -2.92 -9.44 8.99
N ASP A 74 -2.10 -9.59 7.94
CA ASP A 74 -0.71 -10.03 8.09
C ASP A 74 0.13 -8.99 8.84
N SER A 75 -0.12 -7.69 8.63
CA SER A 75 0.53 -6.62 9.41
C SER A 75 0.19 -6.70 10.91
N ALA A 76 -1.06 -7.03 11.23
CA ALA A 76 -1.48 -7.25 12.63
C ALA A 76 -0.78 -8.45 13.26
N LEU A 77 -0.65 -9.56 12.52
CA LEU A 77 0.08 -10.74 12.98
C LEU A 77 1.56 -10.43 13.19
N GLN A 78 2.17 -9.73 12.25
CA GLN A 78 3.57 -9.30 12.34
C GLN A 78 3.81 -8.39 13.54
N TYR A 79 2.90 -7.44 13.80
CA TYR A 79 2.99 -6.59 14.99
C TYR A 79 2.96 -7.41 16.29
N LEU A 80 2.07 -8.40 16.40
CA LEU A 80 1.99 -9.29 17.56
C LEU A 80 3.26 -10.13 17.75
N GLU A 81 3.85 -10.62 16.66
CA GLU A 81 5.13 -11.34 16.69
C GLU A 81 6.27 -10.44 17.20
N TRP A 82 6.34 -9.19 16.73
CA TRP A 82 7.30 -8.22 17.23
C TRP A 82 7.10 -7.92 18.72
N VAL A 83 5.86 -7.73 19.18
CA VAL A 83 5.58 -7.53 20.62
C VAL A 83 6.08 -8.72 21.44
N GLY A 84 5.84 -9.95 20.97
CA GLY A 84 6.33 -11.16 21.64
C GLY A 84 7.85 -11.24 21.68
N MET A 85 8.53 -10.90 20.61
CA MET A 85 10.00 -10.88 20.50
C MET A 85 10.60 -9.77 21.39
N LEU A 86 10.09 -8.55 21.28
CA LEU A 86 10.55 -7.39 22.03
C LEU A 86 10.42 -7.60 23.54
N SER A 87 9.30 -8.16 23.99
CA SER A 87 9.05 -8.40 25.42
C SER A 87 10.08 -9.33 26.07
N LYS A 88 10.59 -10.33 25.31
CA LYS A 88 11.64 -11.23 25.77
C LYS A 88 13.01 -10.54 25.88
N GLN A 89 13.20 -9.46 25.13
CA GLN A 89 14.43 -8.67 25.10
C GLN A 89 14.36 -7.43 26.01
N GLY A 90 13.30 -7.29 26.80
CA GLY A 90 13.13 -6.17 27.74
C GLY A 90 12.64 -4.88 27.08
N TRP A 91 11.93 -4.98 25.94
CA TRP A 91 11.41 -3.86 25.18
C TRP A 91 9.90 -3.95 24.94
N TRP A 92 9.28 -2.79 24.67
CA TRP A 92 7.89 -2.65 24.25
C TRP A 92 7.74 -1.66 23.09
N PHE A 93 6.67 -1.80 22.32
CA PHE A 93 6.10 -0.66 21.61
C PHE A 93 5.16 0.12 22.53
N SER A 94 5.29 1.44 22.58
CA SER A 94 4.41 2.34 23.33
C SER A 94 3.05 2.49 22.67
N ASP A 95 2.95 2.29 21.36
CA ASP A 95 1.71 2.35 20.60
C ASP A 95 1.54 1.18 19.61
N ALA A 96 0.32 1.01 19.10
CA ALA A 96 -0.06 0.00 18.11
C ALA A 96 -0.71 0.63 16.86
N ASN A 97 -0.26 1.83 16.49
CA ASN A 97 -0.83 2.52 15.32
C ASN A 97 -0.39 1.82 14.01
N PRO A 98 -1.34 1.32 13.18
CA PRO A 98 -1.00 0.67 11.92
C PRO A 98 -0.32 1.61 10.91
N SER A 99 -0.44 2.93 11.05
CA SER A 99 0.31 3.89 10.23
C SER A 99 1.83 3.86 10.47
N ASN A 100 2.27 3.23 11.56
CA ASN A 100 3.68 3.05 11.88
C ASN A 100 4.30 1.80 11.21
N ILE A 101 3.52 1.07 10.40
CA ILE A 101 3.99 -0.08 9.65
C ILE A 101 3.88 0.21 8.16
N THR A 102 4.88 -0.22 7.40
CA THR A 102 4.83 -0.21 5.93
C THR A 102 5.31 -1.54 5.36
N TYR A 103 4.79 -1.91 4.20
CA TYR A 103 5.12 -3.15 3.49
C TYR A 103 6.11 -2.88 2.36
N LEU A 104 7.13 -3.71 2.24
CA LEU A 104 8.26 -3.51 1.30
C LEU A 104 8.30 -4.53 0.15
N GLY A 105 7.29 -5.41 0.04
CA GLY A 105 7.39 -6.61 -0.80
C GLY A 105 8.16 -7.74 -0.11
N ASN A 106 8.29 -8.91 -0.79
CA ASN A 106 9.01 -10.08 -0.27
C ASN A 106 8.55 -10.51 1.13
N ASP A 107 7.24 -10.46 1.40
CA ASP A 107 6.61 -10.76 2.71
C ASP A 107 7.22 -9.96 3.88
N ARG A 108 7.68 -8.75 3.63
CA ARG A 108 8.44 -7.97 4.60
C ARG A 108 7.72 -6.70 5.02
N PHE A 109 7.36 -6.61 6.30
CA PHE A 109 6.93 -5.39 6.97
C PHE A 109 8.09 -4.78 7.76
N ILE A 110 8.07 -3.46 7.95
CA ILE A 110 8.95 -2.74 8.87
C ILE A 110 8.14 -1.76 9.70
N PHE A 111 8.63 -1.47 10.90
CA PHE A 111 8.08 -0.48 11.80
C PHE A 111 8.86 0.83 11.67
N ILE A 112 8.21 1.91 11.27
CA ILE A 112 8.89 3.15 10.90
C ILE A 112 9.07 4.15 12.05
N ASP A 113 8.34 4.00 13.14
CA ASP A 113 8.43 4.92 14.27
C ASP A 113 9.40 4.43 15.35
N HIS A 114 10.64 4.91 15.29
CA HIS A 114 11.67 4.59 16.29
C HIS A 114 11.33 5.12 17.68
N GLY A 115 10.51 6.18 17.78
CA GLY A 115 10.08 6.77 19.05
C GLY A 115 9.13 5.90 19.86
N SER A 116 8.47 4.95 19.21
CA SER A 116 7.57 4.01 19.89
C SER A 116 8.29 2.92 20.69
N LEU A 117 9.61 2.74 20.51
CA LEU A 117 10.36 1.72 21.26
C LEU A 117 10.67 2.22 22.68
N VAL A 118 10.21 1.51 23.70
CA VAL A 118 10.40 1.87 25.11
C VAL A 118 10.86 0.67 25.92
N ARG A 119 11.57 0.91 27.04
CA ARG A 119 11.96 -0.14 27.99
C ARG A 119 10.73 -0.79 28.63
N LYS A 120 10.75 -2.09 28.75
CA LYS A 120 9.74 -2.87 29.45
C LYS A 120 9.91 -2.68 30.95
N ASN A 121 8.94 -2.00 31.58
CA ASN A 121 8.96 -1.69 33.01
C ASN A 121 8.06 -2.61 33.83
N ASP A 122 7.13 -3.31 33.18
CA ASP A 122 6.17 -4.20 33.82
C ASP A 122 5.75 -5.32 32.85
N GLU A 123 4.93 -6.25 33.30
CA GLU A 123 4.43 -7.37 32.47
C GLU A 123 3.14 -7.01 31.71
N LYS A 124 2.68 -5.75 31.75
CA LYS A 124 1.46 -5.32 31.08
C LYS A 124 1.78 -4.78 29.69
N TRP A 125 1.17 -5.34 28.69
CA TRP A 125 1.29 -4.82 27.32
C TRP A 125 0.54 -3.48 27.19
N LYS A 126 1.28 -2.37 27.17
CA LYS A 126 0.74 -1.00 27.20
C LYS A 126 -0.15 -0.67 26.01
N ALA A 127 0.22 -1.11 24.81
CA ALA A 127 -0.53 -0.85 23.57
C ALA A 127 -1.70 -1.83 23.33
N TYR A 128 -2.05 -2.71 24.29
CA TYR A 128 -3.06 -3.76 24.10
C TYR A 128 -4.42 -3.23 23.66
N LEU A 129 -4.94 -2.23 24.35
CA LEU A 129 -6.25 -1.65 24.01
C LEU A 129 -6.23 -0.89 22.69
N GLN A 130 -5.12 -0.26 22.36
CA GLN A 130 -4.94 0.39 21.06
C GLN A 130 -4.92 -0.65 19.96
N PHE A 131 -4.19 -1.76 20.14
CA PHE A 131 -4.20 -2.87 19.18
C PHE A 131 -5.61 -3.42 18.93
N ILE A 132 -6.41 -3.59 19.99
CA ILE A 132 -7.81 -4.01 19.82
C ILE A 132 -8.59 -3.01 18.96
N LYS A 133 -8.43 -1.70 19.23
CA LYS A 133 -9.15 -0.65 18.51
C LYS A 133 -8.70 -0.50 17.06
N GLU A 134 -7.40 -0.55 16.81
CA GLU A 134 -6.83 -0.15 15.53
C GLU A 134 -6.53 -1.34 14.61
N TYR A 135 -6.53 -2.58 15.14
CA TYR A 135 -6.36 -3.81 14.36
C TYR A 135 -7.49 -4.81 14.52
N ALA A 136 -7.69 -5.32 15.75
CA ALA A 136 -8.57 -6.46 15.96
C ALA A 136 -10.03 -6.17 15.60
N TYR A 137 -10.53 -5.02 15.98
CA TYR A 137 -11.91 -4.63 15.70
C TYR A 137 -12.15 -4.23 14.24
N PRO A 138 -11.28 -3.44 13.59
CA PRO A 138 -11.33 -3.23 12.16
C PRO A 138 -11.31 -4.53 11.34
N LEU A 139 -10.41 -5.45 11.66
CA LEU A 139 -10.35 -6.75 10.99
C LEU A 139 -11.61 -7.58 11.19
N LEU A 140 -12.19 -7.54 12.39
CA LEU A 140 -13.48 -8.18 12.67
C LEU A 140 -14.60 -7.58 11.80
N TYR A 141 -14.63 -6.26 11.68
CA TYR A 141 -15.59 -5.58 10.79
C TYR A 141 -15.41 -6.04 9.34
N LEU A 142 -14.20 -5.93 8.81
CA LEU A 142 -13.88 -6.28 7.43
C LEU A 142 -14.16 -7.77 7.12
N SER A 143 -13.94 -8.66 8.10
CA SER A 143 -14.24 -10.09 7.94
C SER A 143 -15.72 -10.38 7.71
N ASN A 144 -16.61 -9.51 8.15
CA ASN A 144 -18.08 -9.65 7.99
C ASN A 144 -18.63 -8.81 6.82
N HIS A 145 -17.76 -8.04 6.13
CA HIS A 145 -18.15 -7.18 5.01
C HIS A 145 -17.32 -7.55 3.78
N PRO A 146 -17.81 -8.48 2.95
CA PRO A 146 -17.12 -8.88 1.72
C PRO A 146 -16.88 -7.67 0.81
N LEU A 147 -15.71 -7.61 0.18
CA LEU A 147 -15.23 -6.52 -0.69
C LEU A 147 -14.90 -5.20 0.03
N SER A 148 -15.11 -5.11 1.35
CA SER A 148 -14.65 -3.95 2.11
C SER A 148 -13.15 -4.07 2.38
N VAL A 149 -12.45 -2.93 2.29
CA VAL A 149 -11.00 -2.79 2.49
C VAL A 149 -10.73 -1.76 3.59
N PRO A 150 -9.55 -1.70 4.18
CA PRO A 150 -9.23 -0.71 5.20
C PRO A 150 -9.51 0.73 4.80
N GLN A 151 -9.41 1.07 3.51
CA GLN A 151 -9.77 2.40 2.99
C GLN A 151 -11.20 2.83 3.33
N THR A 152 -12.15 1.90 3.34
CA THR A 152 -13.55 2.19 3.69
C THR A 152 -13.73 2.64 5.14
N LEU A 153 -12.71 2.43 5.98
CA LEU A 153 -12.72 2.78 7.39
C LEU A 153 -12.09 4.15 7.69
N ILE A 154 -11.50 4.82 6.68
CA ILE A 154 -10.84 6.13 6.87
C ILE A 154 -11.75 7.14 7.58
N PRO A 155 -13.01 7.38 7.17
CA PRO A 155 -13.86 8.34 7.83
C PRO A 155 -14.10 8.03 9.30
N VAL A 156 -14.20 6.76 9.64
CA VAL A 156 -14.44 6.29 11.01
C VAL A 156 -13.17 6.39 11.85
N MET A 157 -12.00 6.15 11.26
CA MET A 157 -10.72 6.22 11.93
C MET A 157 -10.27 7.66 12.22
N GLN A 158 -10.78 8.62 11.47
CA GLN A 158 -10.50 10.06 11.68
C GLN A 158 -11.27 10.65 12.85
N GLU A 159 -12.40 10.06 13.23
CA GLU A 159 -13.11 10.46 14.45
C GLU A 159 -12.34 10.04 15.70
N LYS A 160 -12.31 10.92 16.71
CA LYS A 160 -11.61 10.69 17.97
C LYS A 160 -12.13 9.42 18.66
N GLY A 161 -11.43 8.33 18.43
CA GLY A 161 -11.69 7.03 19.04
C GLY A 161 -12.81 6.29 18.31
N TRP A 162 -12.52 5.05 18.00
CA TRP A 162 -13.46 4.09 17.45
C TRP A 162 -14.62 3.88 18.42
N GLN A 163 -15.63 4.73 18.35
CA GLN A 163 -16.95 4.40 18.86
C GLN A 163 -17.67 3.61 17.76
N PHE A 164 -17.18 2.39 17.53
CA PHE A 164 -17.78 1.52 16.56
C PHE A 164 -19.10 0.98 17.12
N ASN A 165 -20.21 1.52 16.65
CA ASN A 165 -21.54 0.92 16.85
C ASN A 165 -21.76 -0.30 15.92
N TYR A 166 -20.66 -0.97 15.53
CA TYR A 166 -20.77 -2.17 14.73
C TYR A 166 -21.27 -3.33 15.56
N THR A 167 -22.42 -3.87 15.16
CA THR A 167 -22.98 -5.08 15.74
C THR A 167 -22.78 -6.22 14.74
N PRO A 168 -21.83 -7.13 14.97
CA PRO A 168 -21.58 -8.23 14.06
C PRO A 168 -22.77 -9.20 14.01
N PRO A 169 -22.83 -10.10 12.99
CA PRO A 169 -23.84 -11.15 12.90
C PRO A 169 -23.96 -11.98 14.18
N VAL A 170 -25.15 -12.54 14.43
CA VAL A 170 -25.44 -13.31 15.65
C VAL A 170 -24.42 -14.41 15.90
N SER A 171 -24.04 -15.14 14.84
CA SER A 171 -23.01 -16.19 14.91
C SER A 171 -21.69 -15.71 15.48
N THR A 172 -21.24 -14.51 15.07
CA THR A 172 -20.01 -13.88 15.59
C THR A 172 -20.19 -13.40 17.01
N ARG A 173 -21.36 -12.79 17.35
CA ARG A 173 -21.67 -12.29 18.70
C ARG A 173 -21.68 -13.37 19.78
N LEU A 174 -22.04 -14.59 19.41
CA LEU A 174 -22.07 -15.75 20.31
C LEU A 174 -20.70 -16.35 20.59
N THR A 175 -19.67 -15.96 19.86
CA THR A 175 -18.32 -16.46 20.13
C THR A 175 -17.74 -15.86 21.41
N LEU A 176 -17.12 -16.68 22.23
CA LEU A 176 -16.42 -16.23 23.45
C LEU A 176 -15.37 -15.16 23.11
N ARG A 177 -14.69 -15.30 21.98
CA ARG A 177 -13.67 -14.36 21.47
C ARG A 177 -14.25 -12.95 21.27
N TYR A 178 -15.41 -12.85 20.61
CA TYR A 178 -16.07 -11.56 20.42
C TYR A 178 -16.49 -10.94 21.77
N GLN A 179 -17.02 -11.73 22.68
CA GLN A 179 -17.44 -11.26 24.00
C GLN A 179 -16.27 -10.67 24.81
N LEU A 180 -15.11 -11.32 24.74
CA LEU A 180 -13.90 -10.84 25.41
C LEU A 180 -13.40 -9.51 24.79
N ILE A 181 -13.39 -9.40 23.46
CA ILE A 181 -13.01 -8.16 22.77
C ILE A 181 -13.99 -7.04 23.08
N ARG A 182 -15.29 -7.33 23.01
CA ARG A 182 -16.35 -6.36 23.36
C ARG A 182 -16.22 -5.88 24.81
N SER A 183 -15.94 -6.80 25.74
CA SER A 183 -15.73 -6.44 27.16
C SER A 183 -14.53 -5.50 27.33
N ALA A 184 -13.42 -5.76 26.66
CA ALA A 184 -12.26 -4.91 26.67
C ALA A 184 -12.57 -3.49 26.13
N LEU A 185 -13.30 -3.41 25.00
CA LEU A 185 -13.73 -2.13 24.41
C LEU A 185 -14.72 -1.37 25.30
N THR A 186 -15.69 -2.07 25.91
CA THR A 186 -16.70 -1.43 26.79
C THR A 186 -16.06 -0.88 28.06
N LEU A 187 -15.12 -1.61 28.65
CA LEU A 187 -14.34 -1.13 29.79
C LEU A 187 -13.49 0.10 29.43
N SER A 188 -12.99 0.14 28.19
CA SER A 188 -12.23 1.28 27.68
C SER A 188 -13.07 2.54 27.50
N ALA A 189 -14.32 2.39 27.03
CA ALA A 189 -15.23 3.52 26.80
C ALA A 189 -15.68 4.22 28.11
N LYS A 190 -15.64 3.51 29.23
CA LYS A 190 -16.03 4.03 30.56
C LYS A 190 -14.91 4.70 31.35
N ARG A 191 -13.67 4.68 30.84
CA ARG A 191 -12.49 5.25 31.51
C ARG A 191 -11.76 6.22 30.60
N SER A 192 -11.24 7.33 31.14
CA SER A 192 -10.42 8.29 30.43
C SER A 192 -9.15 7.59 29.91
N LEU A 193 -8.69 7.96 28.71
CA LEU A 193 -7.50 7.38 28.06
C LEU A 193 -6.23 7.37 28.97
N LYS A 194 -6.10 8.33 29.87
CA LYS A 194 -5.00 8.37 30.85
C LYS A 194 -5.06 7.23 31.88
N ASP A 195 -6.26 6.87 32.35
CA ASP A 195 -6.45 5.77 33.31
C ASP A 195 -6.37 4.39 32.66
N LEU A 196 -6.62 4.31 31.34
CA LEU A 196 -6.66 3.05 30.58
C LEU A 196 -5.29 2.42 30.37
N ASN A 197 -4.27 3.23 30.17
CA ASN A 197 -2.90 2.74 30.02
C ASN A 197 -2.34 2.18 31.35
N ALA A 198 -2.99 2.52 32.46
CA ALA A 198 -2.53 2.11 33.79
C ALA A 198 -3.22 0.87 34.39
N LYS A 199 -4.48 0.54 33.99
CA LYS A 199 -5.29 -0.42 34.79
C LYS A 199 -6.13 -1.45 34.02
N ALA A 200 -6.13 -1.53 32.71
CA ALA A 200 -7.05 -2.42 31.99
C ALA A 200 -6.37 -3.51 31.17
N THR A 201 -6.02 -4.57 31.85
CA THR A 201 -5.94 -5.90 31.25
C THR A 201 -7.18 -6.71 31.70
N PRO A 202 -7.90 -7.41 30.81
CA PRO A 202 -8.95 -8.32 31.25
C PRO A 202 -8.34 -9.40 32.15
N GLY A 203 -8.80 -9.53 33.36
CA GLY A 203 -8.69 -10.64 34.31
C GLY A 203 -7.41 -11.46 34.48
N ASN A 204 -6.57 -11.56 33.50
CA ASN A 204 -5.31 -12.27 33.56
C ASN A 204 -4.18 -11.38 32.99
N ASN A 205 -3.33 -10.86 33.85
CA ASN A 205 -2.24 -9.95 33.50
C ASN A 205 -1.07 -10.63 32.75
N ASN A 206 -1.27 -11.85 32.24
CA ASN A 206 -0.22 -12.59 31.58
C ASN A 206 -0.14 -12.16 30.11
N LEU A 207 0.95 -11.48 29.74
CA LEU A 207 1.24 -11.08 28.35
C LEU A 207 1.17 -12.26 27.38
N GLN A 208 1.75 -13.40 27.72
CA GLN A 208 1.78 -14.58 26.85
C GLN A 208 0.37 -15.07 26.52
N TYR A 209 -0.53 -15.06 27.50
CA TYR A 209 -1.93 -15.42 27.29
C TYR A 209 -2.62 -14.43 26.35
N ASN A 210 -2.45 -13.12 26.58
CA ASN A 210 -3.05 -12.08 25.74
C ASN A 210 -2.53 -12.12 24.32
N LEU A 211 -1.23 -12.34 24.12
CA LEU A 211 -0.63 -12.51 22.79
C LEU A 211 -1.13 -13.77 22.08
N ALA A 212 -1.15 -14.90 22.76
CA ALA A 212 -1.65 -16.16 22.18
C ALA A 212 -3.13 -16.04 21.81
N PHE A 213 -3.94 -15.42 22.66
CA PHE A 213 -5.35 -15.14 22.39
C PHE A 213 -5.53 -14.25 21.17
N MET A 214 -4.79 -13.11 21.08
CA MET A 214 -4.88 -12.19 19.95
C MET A 214 -4.39 -12.82 18.64
N LEU A 215 -3.28 -13.55 18.67
CA LEU A 215 -2.78 -14.28 17.50
C LEU A 215 -3.82 -15.26 16.97
N ASP A 216 -4.42 -16.08 17.86
CA ASP A 216 -5.45 -17.05 17.49
C ASP A 216 -6.72 -16.34 16.97
N PHE A 217 -7.13 -15.25 17.62
CA PHE A 217 -8.26 -14.45 17.18
C PHE A 217 -8.02 -13.87 15.76
N ILE A 218 -6.92 -13.17 15.54
CA ILE A 218 -6.61 -12.56 14.22
C ILE A 218 -6.47 -13.64 13.15
N LYS A 219 -5.79 -14.76 13.43
CA LYS A 219 -5.68 -15.91 12.50
C LYS A 219 -7.05 -16.46 12.09
N SER A 220 -8.00 -16.49 13.01
CA SER A 220 -9.35 -17.02 12.77
C SER A 220 -10.21 -16.14 11.85
N LEU A 221 -9.90 -14.84 11.72
CA LEU A 221 -10.65 -13.92 10.89
C LEU A 221 -10.41 -14.24 9.40
N LYS A 222 -11.51 -14.36 8.65
CA LYS A 222 -11.50 -14.59 7.20
C LYS A 222 -12.54 -13.68 6.57
N GLN A 223 -12.17 -12.96 5.54
CA GLN A 223 -13.13 -12.24 4.71
C GLN A 223 -13.73 -13.21 3.69
N GLN A 224 -15.04 -13.16 3.52
CA GLN A 224 -15.69 -13.95 2.48
C GLN A 224 -15.33 -13.37 1.11
N LYS A 225 -14.79 -14.21 0.24
CA LYS A 225 -14.53 -13.83 -1.15
C LYS A 225 -15.86 -13.72 -1.90
N ARG A 226 -16.01 -12.66 -2.68
CA ARG A 226 -17.08 -12.53 -3.67
C ARG A 226 -16.42 -12.38 -5.03
N LYS A 227 -17.01 -13.03 -6.02
CA LYS A 227 -16.58 -12.88 -7.41
C LYS A 227 -16.79 -11.44 -7.83
N THR A 228 -15.75 -10.88 -8.44
CA THR A 228 -15.77 -9.55 -9.05
C THR A 228 -15.70 -9.67 -10.57
N ARG A 229 -15.84 -8.56 -11.29
CA ARG A 229 -15.69 -8.51 -12.75
C ARG A 229 -14.28 -8.94 -13.19
N TRP A 230 -13.26 -8.78 -12.33
CA TRP A 230 -11.87 -8.93 -12.67
C TRP A 230 -11.22 -10.24 -12.20
N ASP A 231 -11.97 -11.10 -11.48
CA ASP A 231 -11.44 -12.37 -10.96
C ASP A 231 -10.89 -13.29 -12.05
N ASP A 232 -11.59 -13.35 -13.18
CA ASP A 232 -11.26 -14.26 -14.29
C ASP A 232 -10.54 -13.50 -15.43
N TYR A 233 -9.90 -12.36 -15.16
CA TYR A 233 -9.33 -11.50 -16.21
C TYR A 233 -8.33 -12.24 -17.10
N TYR A 234 -7.41 -13.00 -16.51
CA TYR A 234 -6.41 -13.76 -17.27
C TYR A 234 -6.95 -15.09 -17.83
N ASP A 235 -8.03 -15.64 -17.25
CA ASP A 235 -8.60 -16.92 -17.69
C ASP A 235 -9.69 -16.77 -18.77
N GLY A 236 -10.36 -15.62 -18.83
CA GLY A 236 -11.51 -15.43 -19.72
C GLY A 236 -11.54 -14.15 -20.52
N THR A 237 -10.69 -13.17 -20.24
CA THR A 237 -10.72 -11.85 -20.86
C THR A 237 -9.54 -11.58 -21.78
N ILE A 238 -8.48 -12.32 -21.67
CA ILE A 238 -7.35 -12.28 -22.59
C ILE A 238 -7.78 -12.83 -23.97
N LEU A 239 -7.30 -12.19 -25.04
CA LEU A 239 -7.69 -12.53 -26.42
C LEU A 239 -7.32 -13.98 -26.77
N ASP A 240 -6.07 -14.34 -26.51
CA ASP A 240 -5.50 -15.67 -26.68
C ASP A 240 -4.11 -15.76 -26.01
N ASP A 241 -3.57 -16.97 -25.89
CA ASP A 241 -2.23 -17.20 -25.30
C ASP A 241 -1.12 -16.52 -26.12
N GLY A 242 -1.26 -16.48 -27.44
CA GLY A 242 -0.29 -15.84 -28.32
C GLY A 242 -0.17 -14.32 -28.08
N TYR A 243 -1.29 -13.66 -27.79
CA TYR A 243 -1.27 -12.24 -27.41
C TYR A 243 -0.54 -12.01 -26.07
N LEU A 244 -0.82 -12.81 -25.04
CA LEU A 244 -0.17 -12.65 -23.74
C LEU A 244 1.34 -12.85 -23.83
N ASP A 245 1.79 -13.85 -24.58
CA ASP A 245 3.21 -14.12 -24.82
C ASP A 245 3.89 -12.97 -25.59
N ALA A 246 3.26 -12.50 -26.66
CA ALA A 246 3.78 -11.38 -27.45
C ALA A 246 3.87 -10.09 -26.62
N LYS A 247 2.84 -9.79 -25.83
CA LYS A 247 2.80 -8.66 -24.92
C LYS A 247 3.89 -8.77 -23.86
N THR A 248 4.01 -9.91 -23.21
CA THR A 248 5.02 -10.16 -22.17
C THR A 248 6.42 -9.99 -22.73
N LYS A 249 6.71 -10.56 -23.91
CA LYS A 249 8.00 -10.42 -24.60
C LYS A 249 8.31 -8.95 -24.92
N ALA A 250 7.34 -8.21 -25.47
CA ALA A 250 7.50 -6.80 -25.80
C ALA A 250 7.75 -5.93 -24.56
N ILE A 251 7.04 -6.18 -23.46
CA ILE A 251 7.24 -5.49 -22.18
C ILE A 251 8.66 -5.73 -21.66
N ARG A 252 9.12 -6.98 -21.62
CA ARG A 252 10.48 -7.35 -21.18
C ARG A 252 11.54 -6.67 -22.05
N GLU A 253 11.37 -6.66 -23.37
CA GLU A 253 12.27 -5.95 -24.30
C GLU A 253 12.34 -4.45 -24.00
N CYS A 254 11.19 -3.82 -23.78
CA CYS A 254 11.11 -2.40 -23.45
C CYS A 254 11.83 -2.10 -22.12
N VAL A 255 11.52 -2.84 -21.06
CA VAL A 255 12.10 -2.61 -19.74
C VAL A 255 13.61 -2.89 -19.75
N SER A 256 14.06 -3.97 -20.39
CA SER A 256 15.49 -4.28 -20.55
C SER A 256 16.26 -3.13 -21.22
N SER A 257 15.66 -2.45 -22.20
CA SER A 257 16.34 -1.37 -22.96
C SER A 257 16.57 -0.10 -22.14
N ILE A 258 15.86 0.07 -21.01
CA ILE A 258 15.95 1.23 -20.11
C ILE A 258 16.42 0.86 -18.71
N ARG A 259 16.79 -0.41 -18.50
CA ARG A 259 17.07 -1.02 -17.17
C ARG A 259 18.00 -0.19 -16.30
N GLU A 260 19.08 0.36 -16.88
CA GLU A 260 20.09 1.13 -16.14
C GLU A 260 19.54 2.47 -15.59
N LYS A 261 18.46 2.98 -16.17
CA LYS A 261 17.85 4.27 -15.82
C LYS A 261 16.68 4.14 -14.84
N VAL A 262 16.17 2.91 -14.61
CA VAL A 262 14.95 2.68 -13.83
C VAL A 262 15.26 1.98 -12.52
N ARG A 263 14.76 2.53 -11.41
CA ARG A 263 14.83 1.93 -10.07
C ARG A 263 13.45 1.56 -9.55
N THR A 264 12.45 2.35 -9.90
CA THR A 264 11.06 2.17 -9.46
C THR A 264 10.11 2.20 -10.65
N ALA A 265 9.33 1.15 -10.80
CA ALA A 265 8.24 1.08 -11.75
C ALA A 265 6.88 1.13 -11.03
N VAL A 266 5.92 1.85 -11.61
CA VAL A 266 4.54 1.94 -11.12
C VAL A 266 3.63 1.31 -12.15
N ASP A 267 2.93 0.24 -11.78
CA ASP A 267 1.95 -0.46 -12.63
C ASP A 267 0.54 0.00 -12.26
N PHE A 268 -0.09 0.74 -13.15
CA PHE A 268 -1.42 1.31 -12.96
C PHE A 268 -2.48 0.36 -13.51
N GLY A 269 -3.34 -0.17 -12.64
CA GLY A 269 -4.31 -1.22 -12.98
C GLY A 269 -3.63 -2.57 -13.13
N ALA A 270 -2.83 -2.95 -12.14
CA ALA A 270 -1.99 -4.16 -12.18
C ALA A 270 -2.79 -5.47 -12.19
N SER A 271 -4.12 -5.43 -11.96
CA SER A 271 -4.95 -6.62 -11.82
C SER A 271 -4.37 -7.58 -10.77
N SER A 272 -4.34 -8.89 -11.05
CA SER A 272 -3.70 -9.87 -10.15
C SER A 272 -2.17 -9.81 -10.10
N GLY A 273 -1.53 -8.88 -10.82
CA GLY A 273 -0.08 -8.66 -10.81
C GLY A 273 0.75 -9.62 -11.67
N HIS A 274 0.15 -10.30 -12.63
CA HIS A 274 0.86 -11.27 -13.47
C HIS A 274 2.04 -10.66 -14.23
N LEU A 275 1.83 -9.55 -14.94
CA LEU A 275 2.90 -8.87 -15.69
C LEU A 275 3.94 -8.23 -14.75
N THR A 276 3.48 -7.67 -13.64
CA THR A 276 4.39 -7.13 -12.61
C THR A 276 5.28 -8.22 -12.02
N GLU A 277 4.73 -9.43 -11.77
CA GLU A 277 5.50 -10.60 -11.28
C GLU A 277 6.58 -11.01 -12.26
N VAL A 278 6.27 -11.10 -13.55
CA VAL A 278 7.25 -11.44 -14.60
C VAL A 278 8.43 -10.47 -14.58
N LEU A 279 8.14 -9.16 -14.50
CA LEU A 279 9.18 -8.13 -14.44
C LEU A 279 9.97 -8.18 -13.12
N ALA A 280 9.29 -8.38 -12.00
CA ALA A 280 9.95 -8.46 -10.70
C ALA A 280 10.86 -9.68 -10.54
N CYS A 281 10.52 -10.78 -11.21
CA CYS A 281 11.37 -11.97 -11.31
C CYS A 281 12.63 -11.70 -12.14
N GLU A 282 12.51 -10.98 -13.26
CA GLU A 282 13.62 -10.70 -14.18
C GLU A 282 14.51 -9.55 -13.67
N PHE A 283 13.91 -8.56 -12.98
CA PHE A 283 14.59 -7.36 -12.49
C PHE A 283 14.46 -7.23 -10.96
N PRO A 284 15.06 -8.13 -10.16
CA PRO A 284 14.86 -8.21 -8.71
C PRO A 284 15.40 -6.99 -7.94
N ASP A 285 16.27 -6.19 -8.57
CA ASP A 285 16.80 -4.95 -7.95
C ASP A 285 15.89 -3.74 -8.15
N MET A 286 14.84 -3.86 -8.98
CA MET A 286 13.84 -2.82 -9.15
C MET A 286 12.75 -2.97 -8.08
N THR A 287 12.17 -1.85 -7.69
CA THR A 287 10.96 -1.82 -6.85
C THR A 287 9.75 -1.64 -7.77
N PHE A 288 8.75 -2.48 -7.61
CA PHE A 288 7.49 -2.39 -8.35
C PHE A 288 6.37 -1.95 -7.41
N ILE A 289 5.72 -0.83 -7.71
CA ILE A 289 4.51 -0.37 -7.02
C ILE A 289 3.34 -0.74 -7.93
N ALA A 290 2.46 -1.62 -7.47
CA ALA A 290 1.37 -2.13 -8.26
C ALA A 290 0.02 -1.66 -7.69
N ILE A 291 -0.68 -0.81 -8.45
CA ILE A 291 -1.92 -0.16 -8.02
C ILE A 291 -3.11 -0.91 -8.63
N GLU A 292 -4.04 -1.33 -7.77
CA GLU A 292 -5.26 -2.02 -8.19
C GLU A 292 -6.42 -1.62 -7.27
N SER A 293 -7.61 -1.49 -7.82
CA SER A 293 -8.82 -1.09 -7.10
C SER A 293 -9.83 -2.22 -6.89
N ASP A 294 -9.69 -3.33 -7.61
CA ASP A 294 -10.54 -4.49 -7.38
C ASP A 294 -10.05 -5.28 -6.16
N PRO A 295 -10.91 -5.52 -5.16
CA PRO A 295 -10.49 -6.20 -3.93
C PRO A 295 -9.97 -7.61 -4.15
N SER A 296 -10.55 -8.37 -5.08
CA SER A 296 -10.15 -9.75 -5.34
C SER A 296 -8.83 -9.82 -6.11
N ALA A 297 -8.69 -9.01 -7.16
CA ALA A 297 -7.45 -8.88 -7.91
C ALA A 297 -6.31 -8.40 -7.01
N SER A 298 -6.57 -7.40 -6.15
CA SER A 298 -5.60 -6.89 -5.19
C SER A 298 -5.15 -7.92 -4.15
N ASP A 299 -6.05 -8.81 -3.68
CA ASP A 299 -5.66 -9.91 -2.80
C ASP A 299 -4.75 -10.93 -3.51
N ALA A 300 -5.01 -11.21 -4.79
CA ALA A 300 -4.14 -12.06 -5.62
C ALA A 300 -2.77 -11.39 -5.85
N LEU A 301 -2.76 -10.09 -6.15
CA LEU A 301 -1.56 -9.28 -6.27
C LEU A 301 -0.74 -9.30 -4.97
N TYR A 302 -1.38 -9.14 -3.81
CA TYR A 302 -0.71 -9.23 -2.51
C TYR A 302 -0.11 -10.62 -2.28
N ALA A 303 -0.82 -11.69 -2.63
CA ALA A 303 -0.28 -13.05 -2.51
C ALA A 303 1.01 -13.24 -3.35
N ARG A 304 1.08 -12.67 -4.56
CA ARG A 304 2.27 -12.67 -5.42
C ARG A 304 3.41 -11.85 -4.82
N SER A 305 3.10 -10.69 -4.25
CA SER A 305 4.08 -9.77 -3.66
C SER A 305 4.88 -10.35 -2.51
N LYS A 306 4.40 -11.44 -1.89
CA LYS A 306 5.15 -12.14 -0.84
C LYS A 306 6.45 -12.79 -1.33
N LYS A 307 6.60 -13.00 -2.63
CA LYS A 307 7.77 -13.65 -3.22
C LYS A 307 8.68 -12.68 -3.99
N TYR A 308 8.23 -11.45 -4.24
CA TYR A 308 8.89 -10.51 -5.14
C TYR A 308 8.92 -9.10 -4.55
N PRO A 309 9.81 -8.20 -5.02
CA PRO A 309 9.88 -6.81 -4.59
C PRO A 309 8.72 -5.97 -5.16
N ILE A 310 7.50 -6.46 -4.98
CA ILE A 310 6.26 -5.80 -5.39
C ILE A 310 5.58 -5.21 -4.17
N ILE A 311 5.21 -3.94 -4.25
CA ILE A 311 4.43 -3.22 -3.23
C ILE A 311 3.01 -3.02 -3.77
N PRO A 312 2.04 -3.85 -3.38
CA PRO A 312 0.66 -3.67 -3.77
C PRO A 312 0.05 -2.48 -3.05
N VAL A 313 -0.73 -1.70 -3.78
CA VAL A 313 -1.45 -0.53 -3.30
C VAL A 313 -2.90 -0.63 -3.74
N PHE A 314 -3.80 -0.79 -2.80
CA PHE A 314 -5.24 -0.73 -3.08
C PHE A 314 -5.66 0.73 -3.27
N SER A 315 -5.91 1.13 -4.49
CA SER A 315 -6.37 2.47 -4.82
C SER A 315 -7.02 2.52 -6.20
N ASN A 316 -8.05 3.33 -6.34
CA ASN A 316 -8.59 3.68 -7.65
C ASN A 316 -7.61 4.66 -8.33
N ILE A 317 -7.14 4.34 -9.53
CA ILE A 317 -6.18 5.17 -10.26
C ILE A 317 -6.72 6.56 -10.63
N LEU A 318 -8.03 6.71 -10.74
CA LEU A 318 -8.70 7.99 -11.04
C LEU A 318 -9.03 8.79 -9.78
N GLN A 319 -8.94 8.16 -8.62
CA GLN A 319 -9.19 8.74 -7.31
C GLN A 319 -8.12 8.27 -6.32
N LEU A 320 -6.87 8.61 -6.61
CA LEU A 320 -5.75 8.24 -5.74
C LEU A 320 -5.98 8.74 -4.32
N THR A 321 -5.53 7.97 -3.35
CA THR A 321 -5.66 8.32 -1.93
C THR A 321 -5.22 9.77 -1.67
N PRO A 322 -6.11 10.64 -1.14
CA PRO A 322 -5.79 12.03 -0.89
C PRO A 322 -4.85 12.20 0.30
N PRO A 323 -4.28 13.40 0.52
CA PRO A 323 -3.55 13.70 1.74
C PRO A 323 -4.42 13.50 2.98
N LEU A 324 -3.87 12.84 4.00
CA LEU A 324 -4.56 12.52 5.25
C LEU A 324 -3.84 13.13 6.47
N GLY A 325 -4.49 13.03 7.63
CA GLY A 325 -3.95 13.53 8.88
C GLY A 325 -4.08 15.05 9.04
N PHE A 326 -3.49 15.58 10.12
CA PHE A 326 -3.56 17.02 10.43
C PHE A 326 -2.86 17.85 9.33
N ASN A 327 -3.60 18.73 8.68
CA ASN A 327 -3.11 19.58 7.59
C ASN A 327 -2.39 18.80 6.47
N GLY A 328 -2.90 17.61 6.11
CA GLY A 328 -2.29 16.77 5.08
C GLY A 328 -0.90 16.25 5.48
N SER A 329 -0.68 15.96 6.77
CA SER A 329 0.62 15.49 7.27
C SER A 329 1.07 14.16 6.68
N ILE A 330 0.15 13.38 6.14
CA ILE A 330 0.42 12.20 5.32
C ILE A 330 0.19 12.59 3.87
N ASP A 331 1.23 12.59 3.06
CA ASP A 331 1.14 12.96 1.65
C ASP A 331 0.20 12.01 0.88
N GLY A 332 -0.58 12.58 -0.03
CA GLY A 332 -1.44 11.82 -0.92
C GLY A 332 -0.64 10.90 -1.84
N LEU A 333 -1.28 9.86 -2.34
CA LEU A 333 -0.64 8.85 -3.18
C LEU A 333 -0.02 9.47 -4.44
N SER A 334 -0.68 10.44 -5.08
CA SER A 334 -0.16 11.15 -6.25
C SER A 334 1.19 11.84 -5.98
N CYS A 335 1.30 12.53 -4.85
CA CYS A 335 2.54 13.21 -4.44
C CYS A 335 3.67 12.20 -4.18
N ARG A 336 3.35 11.09 -3.51
CA ARG A 336 4.33 10.02 -3.22
C ARG A 336 4.83 9.32 -4.49
N LEU A 337 3.96 9.12 -5.49
CA LEU A 337 4.32 8.52 -6.78
C LEU A 337 5.17 9.46 -7.62
N ALA A 338 4.77 10.74 -7.74
CA ALA A 338 5.47 11.73 -8.53
C ALA A 338 6.94 11.91 -8.11
N GLY A 339 7.24 11.68 -6.83
CA GLY A 339 8.60 11.78 -6.28
C GLY A 339 9.51 10.57 -6.53
N ILE A 340 9.01 9.47 -7.11
CA ILE A 340 9.77 8.21 -7.21
C ILE A 340 9.61 7.45 -8.53
N SER A 341 8.56 7.69 -9.31
CA SER A 341 8.28 6.90 -10.53
C SER A 341 9.28 7.21 -11.63
N ASN A 342 10.16 6.24 -11.94
CA ASN A 342 11.03 6.28 -13.11
C ASN A 342 10.39 5.64 -14.34
N LEU A 343 9.45 4.71 -14.13
CA LEU A 343 8.69 4.03 -15.17
C LEU A 343 7.23 3.94 -14.74
N SER A 344 6.34 4.52 -15.51
CA SER A 344 4.90 4.32 -15.39
C SER A 344 4.44 3.29 -16.42
N MET A 345 3.66 2.29 -15.99
CA MET A 345 3.09 1.26 -16.86
C MET A 345 1.57 1.41 -16.86
N ALA A 346 0.98 1.50 -18.06
CA ALA A 346 -0.46 1.61 -18.31
C ALA A 346 -0.89 0.58 -19.35
N LEU A 347 -1.05 -0.67 -18.91
CA LEU A 347 -1.18 -1.84 -19.78
C LEU A 347 -2.63 -2.33 -19.82
N GLY A 348 -3.35 -1.99 -20.89
CA GLY A 348 -4.74 -2.39 -21.08
C GLY A 348 -5.73 -1.62 -20.19
N ILE A 349 -5.43 -0.39 -19.83
CA ILE A 349 -6.27 0.41 -18.93
C ILE A 349 -6.82 1.70 -19.55
N ILE A 350 -6.14 2.30 -20.53
CA ILE A 350 -6.51 3.62 -21.03
C ILE A 350 -7.91 3.65 -21.65
N HIS A 351 -8.33 2.56 -22.31
CA HIS A 351 -9.66 2.47 -22.92
C HIS A 351 -10.80 2.46 -21.86
N HIS A 352 -10.53 1.97 -20.63
CA HIS A 352 -11.44 2.12 -19.51
C HIS A 352 -11.52 3.58 -19.06
N MET A 353 -10.38 4.27 -18.94
CA MET A 353 -10.34 5.69 -18.58
C MET A 353 -11.07 6.54 -19.62
N MET A 354 -10.99 6.19 -20.90
CA MET A 354 -11.70 6.86 -21.99
C MET A 354 -13.21 6.68 -21.86
N HIS A 355 -13.69 5.46 -21.81
CA HIS A 355 -15.11 5.16 -22.00
C HIS A 355 -15.93 5.08 -20.73
N GLU A 356 -15.33 4.71 -19.62
CA GLU A 356 -16.02 4.71 -18.33
C GLU A 356 -16.00 6.11 -17.66
N GLU A 357 -14.95 6.94 -17.94
CA GLU A 357 -14.75 8.25 -17.31
C GLU A 357 -14.75 9.42 -18.31
N ASN A 358 -14.95 9.17 -19.59
CA ASN A 358 -14.96 10.18 -20.66
C ASN A 358 -13.68 11.02 -20.77
N LEU A 359 -12.50 10.44 -20.43
CA LEU A 359 -11.22 11.13 -20.52
C LEU A 359 -10.64 11.08 -21.92
N SER A 360 -10.15 12.22 -22.44
CA SER A 360 -9.40 12.25 -23.70
C SER A 360 -7.98 11.69 -23.53
N PHE A 361 -7.32 11.27 -24.62
CA PHE A 361 -5.91 10.88 -24.61
C PHE A 361 -5.01 11.95 -23.99
N GLU A 362 -5.23 13.22 -24.31
CA GLU A 362 -4.47 14.34 -23.74
C GLU A 362 -4.52 14.33 -22.21
N ARG A 363 -5.72 14.23 -21.63
CA ARG A 363 -5.90 14.21 -20.17
C ARG A 363 -5.30 12.99 -19.51
N ILE A 364 -5.40 11.83 -20.14
CA ILE A 364 -4.79 10.59 -19.64
C ILE A 364 -3.25 10.70 -19.63
N LEU A 365 -2.67 11.22 -20.72
CA LEU A 365 -1.23 11.35 -20.84
C LEU A 365 -0.66 12.45 -19.94
N GLU A 366 -1.35 13.59 -19.80
CA GLU A 366 -1.04 14.62 -18.81
C GLU A 366 -1.07 14.06 -17.38
N TYR A 367 -2.04 13.22 -17.06
CA TYR A 367 -2.15 12.57 -15.76
C TYR A 367 -0.92 11.68 -15.46
N PHE A 368 -0.55 10.73 -16.36
CA PHE A 368 0.64 9.91 -16.15
C PHE A 368 1.94 10.74 -16.12
N HIS A 369 2.00 11.80 -16.94
CA HIS A 369 3.11 12.74 -16.92
C HIS A 369 3.27 13.40 -15.54
N SER A 370 2.18 13.81 -14.91
CA SER A 370 2.20 14.46 -13.58
C SER A 370 2.65 13.54 -12.44
N LEU A 371 2.47 12.22 -12.60
CA LEU A 371 2.82 11.21 -11.61
C LEU A 371 4.26 10.67 -11.73
N SER A 372 5.05 11.20 -12.64
CA SER A 372 6.37 10.66 -12.97
C SER A 372 7.48 11.69 -12.75
N LEU A 373 8.67 11.23 -12.40
CA LEU A 373 9.88 12.05 -12.33
C LEU A 373 10.23 12.69 -13.70
N PRO A 374 10.97 13.79 -13.71
CA PRO A 374 11.57 14.31 -14.95
C PRO A 374 12.43 13.24 -15.63
N GLY A 375 12.31 13.10 -16.96
CA GLY A 375 13.03 12.08 -17.74
C GLY A 375 12.61 10.62 -17.46
N ALA A 376 11.49 10.41 -16.77
CA ALA A 376 10.93 9.09 -16.55
C ALA A 376 10.35 8.51 -17.85
N PHE A 377 10.07 7.21 -17.83
CA PHE A 377 9.50 6.49 -18.97
C PHE A 377 8.03 6.17 -18.75
N LEU A 378 7.28 6.08 -19.85
CA LEU A 378 5.93 5.58 -19.90
C LEU A 378 5.89 4.36 -20.84
N LEU A 379 5.42 3.23 -20.30
CA LEU A 379 5.11 2.03 -21.05
C LEU A 379 3.58 1.91 -21.14
N ILE A 380 3.02 2.20 -22.30
CA ILE A 380 1.57 2.34 -22.46
C ILE A 380 1.06 1.50 -23.63
N GLU A 381 -0.08 0.85 -23.46
CA GLU A 381 -0.73 0.06 -24.49
C GLU A 381 -1.90 0.82 -25.11
N TYR A 382 -1.81 1.11 -26.42
CA TYR A 382 -2.95 1.55 -27.22
C TYR A 382 -3.74 0.34 -27.68
N ILE A 383 -5.07 0.43 -27.59
CA ILE A 383 -6.02 -0.57 -28.08
C ILE A 383 -6.92 0.10 -29.12
N GLY A 384 -6.92 -0.41 -30.33
CA GLY A 384 -7.64 0.15 -31.46
C GLY A 384 -9.12 -0.21 -31.49
N LEU A 385 -9.87 0.53 -32.30
CA LEU A 385 -11.33 0.40 -32.46
C LEU A 385 -11.79 -0.98 -32.96
N GLY A 386 -10.94 -1.71 -33.67
CA GLY A 386 -11.24 -3.07 -34.16
C GLY A 386 -11.08 -4.15 -33.07
N ASP A 387 -10.59 -3.83 -31.88
CA ASP A 387 -10.43 -4.80 -30.81
C ASP A 387 -11.79 -5.22 -30.24
N PRO A 388 -12.12 -6.53 -30.21
CA PRO A 388 -13.42 -7.00 -29.74
C PRO A 388 -13.68 -6.69 -28.25
N ARG A 389 -12.63 -6.61 -27.42
CA ARG A 389 -12.77 -6.25 -26.00
C ARG A 389 -13.01 -4.77 -25.79
N TYR A 390 -12.35 -3.95 -26.63
CA TYR A 390 -12.61 -2.51 -26.67
C TYR A 390 -14.10 -2.23 -26.97
N GLN A 391 -14.67 -2.94 -27.96
CA GLN A 391 -16.06 -2.78 -28.35
C GLN A 391 -17.07 -3.11 -27.23
N LEU A 392 -16.72 -4.01 -26.30
CA LEU A 392 -17.60 -4.36 -25.17
C LEU A 392 -17.77 -3.22 -24.14
N ILE A 393 -16.81 -2.31 -24.06
CA ILE A 393 -16.84 -1.21 -23.09
C ILE A 393 -17.00 0.16 -23.77
N ARG A 394 -16.99 0.18 -25.08
CA ARG A 394 -17.06 1.42 -25.86
C ARG A 394 -18.35 2.18 -25.57
N ASN A 395 -18.20 3.43 -25.10
CA ASN A 395 -19.30 4.36 -24.94
C ASN A 395 -19.64 4.97 -26.32
N PRO A 396 -20.83 4.73 -26.89
CA PRO A 396 -21.19 5.27 -28.20
C PRO A 396 -21.30 6.80 -28.23
N ASN A 397 -21.42 7.43 -27.07
CA ASN A 397 -21.48 8.90 -26.89
C ASN A 397 -20.14 9.49 -26.45
N TYR A 398 -19.02 8.74 -26.56
CA TYR A 398 -17.70 9.25 -26.22
C TYR A 398 -17.35 10.45 -27.13
N PRO A 399 -17.04 11.64 -26.53
CA PRO A 399 -17.01 12.89 -27.30
C PRO A 399 -15.62 13.22 -27.88
N HIS A 400 -14.60 12.41 -27.63
CA HIS A 400 -13.23 12.73 -28.01
C HIS A 400 -12.73 11.84 -29.16
N PRO A 401 -11.70 12.28 -29.91
CA PRO A 401 -11.02 11.44 -30.90
C PRO A 401 -10.43 10.17 -30.27
N GLU A 402 -10.50 9.04 -31.00
CA GLU A 402 -10.07 7.72 -30.49
C GLU A 402 -9.19 6.93 -31.49
N SER A 403 -8.77 7.59 -32.59
CA SER A 403 -7.90 6.95 -33.58
C SER A 403 -6.45 6.78 -33.07
N LEU A 404 -5.69 5.94 -33.76
CA LEU A 404 -4.27 5.77 -33.49
C LEU A 404 -3.49 7.08 -33.68
N ASP A 405 -3.82 7.84 -34.72
CA ASP A 405 -3.15 9.10 -35.02
C ASP A 405 -3.43 10.14 -33.92
N ASP A 406 -4.67 10.19 -33.41
CA ASP A 406 -5.01 11.07 -32.29
C ASP A 406 -4.23 10.71 -31.02
N PHE A 407 -4.10 9.40 -30.74
CA PHE A 407 -3.31 8.92 -29.61
C PHE A 407 -1.82 9.31 -29.75
N GLU A 408 -1.22 9.07 -30.92
CA GLU A 408 0.19 9.41 -31.15
C GLU A 408 0.43 10.92 -31.09
N HIS A 409 -0.45 11.73 -31.64
CA HIS A 409 -0.36 13.18 -31.52
C HIS A 409 -0.42 13.66 -30.06
N ALA A 410 -1.32 13.11 -29.28
CA ALA A 410 -1.40 13.43 -27.85
C ALA A 410 -0.15 12.94 -27.09
N LEU A 411 0.35 11.73 -27.39
CA LEU A 411 1.53 11.18 -26.75
C LEU A 411 2.77 12.05 -27.00
N MET A 412 2.98 12.49 -28.22
CA MET A 412 4.14 13.30 -28.61
C MET A 412 4.17 14.72 -28.01
N ARG A 413 3.09 15.19 -27.40
CA ARG A 413 3.08 16.47 -26.66
C ARG A 413 3.77 16.39 -25.30
N HIS A 414 3.79 15.22 -24.69
CA HIS A 414 4.30 14.99 -23.34
C HIS A 414 5.50 14.06 -23.30
N TYR A 415 5.67 13.25 -24.35
CA TYR A 415 6.65 12.16 -24.40
C TYR A 415 7.31 12.05 -25.77
N ARG A 416 8.57 11.63 -25.76
CA ARG A 416 9.31 11.23 -26.95
C ARG A 416 9.17 9.70 -27.12
N ILE A 417 8.60 9.23 -28.20
CA ILE A 417 8.48 7.80 -28.50
C ILE A 417 9.86 7.20 -28.75
N ILE A 418 10.20 6.14 -28.00
CA ILE A 418 11.46 5.39 -28.11
C ILE A 418 11.25 4.10 -28.89
N LYS A 419 10.17 3.36 -28.55
CA LYS A 419 9.80 2.11 -29.22
C LYS A 419 8.30 2.07 -29.45
N LYS A 420 7.91 1.40 -30.55
CA LYS A 420 6.53 1.10 -30.92
C LYS A 420 6.50 -0.36 -31.37
N ILE A 421 5.83 -1.23 -30.61
CA ILE A 421 5.79 -2.67 -30.84
C ILE A 421 4.33 -3.12 -30.97
N ARG A 422 3.98 -3.68 -32.13
CA ARG A 422 2.66 -4.29 -32.33
C ARG A 422 2.63 -5.66 -31.63
N VAL A 423 1.79 -5.80 -30.62
CA VAL A 423 1.65 -7.04 -29.82
C VAL A 423 0.43 -7.88 -30.26
N HIS A 424 -0.52 -7.24 -30.96
CA HIS A 424 -1.68 -7.89 -31.58
C HIS A 424 -2.19 -7.02 -32.70
N HIS A 425 -3.16 -7.51 -33.50
CA HIS A 425 -3.70 -6.79 -34.66
C HIS A 425 -4.11 -5.35 -34.32
N GLU A 426 -4.86 -5.16 -33.24
CA GLU A 426 -5.36 -3.86 -32.77
C GLU A 426 -4.62 -3.32 -31.55
N ARG A 427 -3.52 -3.94 -31.09
CA ARG A 427 -2.83 -3.55 -29.87
C ARG A 427 -1.37 -3.22 -30.10
N ILE A 428 -0.97 -2.05 -29.67
CA ILE A 428 0.38 -1.51 -29.84
C ILE A 428 0.92 -1.06 -28.49
N LEU A 429 2.10 -1.53 -28.14
CA LEU A 429 2.84 -1.12 -26.97
C LEU A 429 3.81 0.01 -27.33
N TYR A 430 3.79 1.08 -26.57
CA TYR A 430 4.71 2.21 -26.70
C TYR A 430 5.61 2.31 -25.47
N LEU A 431 6.91 2.43 -25.70
CA LEU A 431 7.84 2.94 -24.71
C LEU A 431 8.19 4.37 -25.08
N ALA A 432 7.93 5.31 -24.19
CA ALA A 432 8.17 6.72 -24.42
C ALA A 432 8.85 7.39 -23.21
N GLU A 433 9.68 8.39 -23.45
CA GLU A 433 10.43 9.15 -22.45
C GLU A 433 9.75 10.50 -22.23
N LYS A 434 9.53 10.87 -21.00
CA LYS A 434 8.96 12.15 -20.59
C LYS A 434 9.86 13.32 -21.00
N ILE A 435 9.29 14.31 -21.71
CA ILE A 435 9.98 15.53 -22.18
C ILE A 435 9.68 16.74 -21.30
#